data_e6bebee7b3c1b9fd2381a791868d502f
#
_entry.id   e6bebee7b3c1b9fd2381a791868d502f
#
_cell.length_a   1.000
_cell.length_b   1.000
_cell.length_c   1.000
_cell.angle_alpha   90.00
_cell.angle_beta   90.00
_cell.angle_gamma   90.00
#
_symmetry.space_group_name_H-M   'P 1'
#
loop_
_entity.id
_entity.type
_entity.pdbx_description
1 polymer ?
#
loop_
_entity_poly.entity_id
_entity_poly.type
_entity_poly.pdbx_seq_one_letter_code
_entity_poly.pdbx_strand_id
1 'polypeptide(L)'
;LCDRRQRQMCIRDRFVGSSALAAVGACAALTNVFICIALGAGVGAGVLVSRYFGARDYGKMKTIVSTSLISFLVLSVLLGFFGFFFSHSMMSLLQTPADILDEAVLYLRVYFVGFPFLFMYNILSTMFTSIGESRIPLGLLIFSSVLNIFMDLWMVAGLDLGVFGAALATLIAQGISAV
;
A
#
# COMPACT_ATOMS: atom_id res chain seq x y z
N LEU A 1 -38.94 7.19 -20.64
CA LEU A 1 -38.04 6.06 -20.34
C LEU A 1 -36.59 6.31 -20.82
N CYS A 2 -36.42 6.97 -21.99
CA CYS A 2 -35.08 7.38 -22.48
C CYS A 2 -34.44 8.47 -21.61
N ASP A 3 -35.19 9.41 -21.11
CA ASP A 3 -34.73 10.56 -20.32
C ASP A 3 -34.12 10.15 -18.93
N ARG A 4 -34.67 9.10 -18.32
CA ARG A 4 -34.07 8.57 -17.06
C ARG A 4 -32.74 7.85 -17.29
N ARG A 5 -32.58 7.12 -18.39
CA ARG A 5 -31.30 6.47 -18.72
C ARG A 5 -30.25 7.49 -19.14
N GLN A 6 -30.64 8.51 -19.90
CA GLN A 6 -29.71 9.61 -20.26
C GLN A 6 -29.32 10.45 -19.03
N ARG A 7 -30.24 10.71 -18.11
CA ARG A 7 -29.91 11.40 -16.85
C ARG A 7 -29.00 10.57 -15.93
N GLN A 8 -29.23 9.26 -15.86
CA GLN A 8 -28.32 8.37 -15.15
C GLN A 8 -26.95 8.27 -15.83
N MET A 9 -26.90 8.32 -17.17
CA MET A 9 -25.65 8.34 -17.93
C MET A 9 -24.92 9.68 -17.76
N CYS A 10 -25.61 10.81 -17.81
CA CYS A 10 -25.01 12.14 -17.53
C CYS A 10 -24.60 12.35 -16.07
N ILE A 11 -25.29 11.72 -15.11
CA ILE A 11 -24.88 11.69 -13.70
C ILE A 11 -23.67 10.77 -13.54
N ARG A 12 -23.60 9.69 -14.29
CA ARG A 12 -22.50 8.75 -14.34
C ARG A 12 -21.22 9.36 -14.93
N ASP A 13 -21.34 10.19 -15.97
CA ASP A 13 -20.22 10.94 -16.57
C ASP A 13 -19.71 12.09 -15.68
N ARG A 14 -20.55 12.60 -14.80
CA ARG A 14 -20.15 13.60 -13.78
C ARG A 14 -19.49 12.97 -12.56
N PHE A 15 -19.63 11.67 -12.37
CA PHE A 15 -18.98 10.85 -11.36
C PHE A 15 -17.95 9.93 -12.03
N VAL A 16 -16.96 10.50 -12.70
CA VAL A 16 -15.68 9.82 -13.00
C VAL A 16 -15.09 9.20 -11.71
N GLY A 17 -15.59 9.61 -10.53
CA GLY A 17 -15.23 9.04 -9.25
C GLY A 17 -15.90 7.72 -8.87
N SER A 18 -17.05 7.31 -9.44
CA SER A 18 -17.73 6.11 -8.96
C SER A 18 -17.13 4.80 -9.48
N SER A 19 -16.70 4.75 -10.74
CA SER A 19 -15.97 3.61 -11.29
C SER A 19 -14.55 3.51 -10.71
N ALA A 20 -13.86 4.65 -10.61
CA ALA A 20 -12.55 4.72 -9.97
C ALA A 20 -12.61 4.30 -8.49
N LEU A 21 -13.61 4.77 -7.74
CA LEU A 21 -13.81 4.39 -6.35
C LEU A 21 -14.16 2.90 -6.20
N ALA A 22 -14.97 2.35 -7.12
CA ALA A 22 -15.29 0.92 -7.15
C ALA A 22 -14.05 0.07 -7.47
N ALA A 23 -13.20 0.51 -8.41
CA ALA A 23 -11.93 -0.16 -8.73
C ALA A 23 -10.98 -0.19 -7.54
N VAL A 24 -10.78 0.95 -6.86
CA VAL A 24 -9.97 1.06 -5.65
C VAL A 24 -10.55 0.19 -4.53
N GLY A 25 -11.88 0.19 -4.36
CA GLY A 25 -12.57 -0.65 -3.38
C GLY A 25 -12.38 -2.15 -3.62
N ALA A 26 -12.44 -2.59 -4.86
CA ALA A 26 -12.17 -3.99 -5.22
C ALA A 26 -10.71 -4.39 -4.92
N CYS A 27 -9.75 -3.48 -5.17
CA CYS A 27 -8.35 -3.70 -4.85
C CYS A 27 -8.07 -3.68 -3.34
N ALA A 28 -8.86 -2.95 -2.55
CA ALA A 28 -8.64 -2.78 -1.11
C ALA A 28 -8.66 -4.11 -0.34
N ALA A 29 -9.52 -5.04 -0.72
CA ALA A 29 -9.58 -6.36 -0.09
C ALA A 29 -8.28 -7.15 -0.29
N LEU A 30 -7.76 -7.17 -1.53
CA LEU A 30 -6.48 -7.81 -1.84
C LEU A 30 -5.30 -7.14 -1.17
N THR A 31 -5.23 -5.81 -1.24
CA THR A 31 -4.13 -5.06 -0.62
C THR A 31 -4.12 -5.23 0.89
N ASN A 32 -5.28 -5.31 1.55
CA ASN A 32 -5.38 -5.60 2.98
C ASN A 32 -4.82 -6.98 3.35
N VAL A 33 -5.08 -8.02 2.55
CA VAL A 33 -4.49 -9.35 2.79
C VAL A 33 -2.96 -9.27 2.79
N PHE A 34 -2.37 -8.60 1.82
CA PHE A 34 -0.91 -8.45 1.75
C PHE A 34 -0.35 -7.58 2.89
N ILE A 35 -1.07 -6.53 3.29
CA ILE A 35 -0.71 -5.72 4.46
C ILE A 35 -0.75 -6.57 5.74
N CYS A 36 -1.76 -7.41 5.92
CA CYS A 36 -1.84 -8.31 7.07
C CYS A 36 -0.67 -9.30 7.12
N ILE A 37 -0.22 -9.81 5.97
CA ILE A 37 0.97 -10.66 5.89
C ILE A 37 2.21 -9.87 6.33
N ALA A 38 2.38 -8.63 5.81
CA ALA A 38 3.48 -7.77 6.19
C ALA A 38 3.50 -7.46 7.68
N LEU A 39 2.35 -7.09 8.25
CA LEU A 39 2.20 -6.79 9.68
C LEU A 39 2.46 -8.02 10.54
N GLY A 40 1.89 -9.18 10.20
CA GLY A 40 2.06 -10.41 10.97
C GLY A 40 3.51 -10.86 11.04
N ALA A 41 4.21 -10.81 9.92
CA ALA A 41 5.63 -11.14 9.88
C ALA A 41 6.48 -10.06 10.60
N GLY A 42 6.10 -8.78 10.48
CA GLY A 42 6.74 -7.67 11.21
C GLY A 42 6.66 -7.83 12.72
N VAL A 43 5.49 -8.21 13.25
CA VAL A 43 5.30 -8.46 14.69
C VAL A 43 6.24 -9.54 15.19
N GLY A 44 6.43 -10.65 14.44
CA GLY A 44 7.38 -11.70 14.80
C GLY A 44 8.82 -11.19 14.95
N ALA A 45 9.28 -10.38 14.01
CA ALA A 45 10.59 -9.74 14.11
C ALA A 45 10.67 -8.76 15.29
N GLY A 46 9.62 -7.97 15.52
CA GLY A 46 9.52 -7.02 16.63
C GLY A 46 9.65 -7.68 18.00
N VAL A 47 9.02 -8.85 18.20
CA VAL A 47 9.15 -9.62 19.45
C VAL A 47 10.60 -10.02 19.72
N LEU A 48 11.34 -10.45 18.70
CA LEU A 48 12.76 -10.78 18.85
C LEU A 48 13.60 -9.54 19.19
N VAL A 49 13.34 -8.41 18.51
CA VAL A 49 14.04 -7.15 18.77
C VAL A 49 13.80 -6.68 20.21
N SER A 50 12.54 -6.66 20.68
CA SER A 50 12.22 -6.25 22.06
C SER A 50 12.87 -7.16 23.11
N ARG A 51 12.92 -8.47 22.85
CA ARG A 51 13.57 -9.44 23.73
C ARG A 51 15.07 -9.17 23.90
N TYR A 52 15.80 -8.98 22.82
CA TYR A 52 17.24 -8.71 22.87
C TYR A 52 17.56 -7.28 23.33
N PHE A 53 16.67 -6.33 23.07
CA PHE A 53 16.76 -5.00 23.64
C PHE A 53 16.62 -5.03 25.15
N GLY A 54 15.64 -5.76 25.69
CA GLY A 54 15.47 -5.95 27.14
C GLY A 54 16.63 -6.69 27.80
N ALA A 55 17.26 -7.63 27.09
CA ALA A 55 18.47 -8.34 27.53
C ALA A 55 19.76 -7.51 27.40
N ARG A 56 19.71 -6.30 26.85
CA ARG A 56 20.86 -5.42 26.53
C ARG A 56 21.90 -6.05 25.61
N ASP A 57 21.52 -7.08 24.86
CA ASP A 57 22.38 -7.71 23.85
C ASP A 57 22.23 -6.99 22.50
N TYR A 58 22.79 -5.81 22.42
CA TYR A 58 22.72 -4.95 21.21
C TYR A 58 23.40 -5.58 19.98
N GLY A 59 24.35 -6.50 20.18
CA GLY A 59 25.00 -7.21 19.08
C GLY A 59 24.02 -8.11 18.33
N LYS A 60 23.30 -8.98 19.04
CA LYS A 60 22.28 -9.85 18.45
C LYS A 60 21.08 -9.05 17.95
N MET A 61 20.69 -7.99 18.66
CA MET A 61 19.62 -7.10 18.21
C MET A 61 19.92 -6.51 16.82
N LYS A 62 21.13 -5.97 16.59
CA LYS A 62 21.53 -5.44 15.27
C LYS A 62 21.48 -6.51 14.18
N THR A 63 21.95 -7.72 14.49
CA THR A 63 21.91 -8.85 13.53
C THR A 63 20.47 -9.18 13.15
N ILE A 64 19.55 -9.24 14.13
CA ILE A 64 18.12 -9.52 13.87
C ILE A 64 17.50 -8.41 13.02
N VAL A 65 17.76 -7.15 13.37
CA VAL A 65 17.25 -5.99 12.58
C VAL A 65 17.73 -6.09 11.14
N SER A 66 19.02 -6.26 10.90
CA SER A 66 19.60 -6.35 9.55
C SER A 66 19.04 -7.55 8.77
N THR A 67 18.98 -8.72 9.42
CA THR A 67 18.46 -9.93 8.78
C THR A 67 16.98 -9.79 8.44
N SER A 68 16.19 -9.20 9.34
CA SER A 68 14.78 -8.96 9.09
C SER A 68 14.59 -7.97 7.93
N LEU A 69 15.31 -6.85 7.91
CA LEU A 69 15.22 -5.87 6.82
C LEU A 69 15.51 -6.51 5.46
N ILE A 70 16.61 -7.29 5.36
CA ILE A 70 16.97 -7.95 4.12
C ILE A 70 15.91 -9.01 3.73
N SER A 71 15.48 -9.83 4.69
CA SER A 71 14.48 -10.88 4.42
C SER A 71 13.15 -10.30 3.96
N PHE A 72 12.71 -9.20 4.59
CA PHE A 72 11.47 -8.53 4.20
C PHE A 72 11.59 -7.80 2.86
N LEU A 73 12.75 -7.22 2.57
CA LEU A 73 13.01 -6.63 1.26
C LEU A 73 12.93 -7.70 0.16
N VAL A 74 13.59 -8.83 0.33
CA VAL A 74 13.55 -9.93 -0.63
C VAL A 74 12.11 -10.46 -0.79
N LEU A 75 11.42 -10.70 0.32
CA LEU A 75 10.03 -11.17 0.31
C LEU A 75 9.10 -10.18 -0.40
N SER A 76 9.24 -8.88 -0.14
CA SER A 76 8.41 -7.83 -0.74
C SER A 76 8.64 -7.72 -2.25
N VAL A 77 9.89 -7.84 -2.70
CA VAL A 77 10.23 -7.85 -4.13
C VAL A 77 9.63 -9.09 -4.82
N LEU A 78 9.73 -10.26 -4.20
CA LEU A 78 9.14 -11.50 -4.75
C LEU A 78 7.62 -11.41 -4.82
N LEU A 79 6.96 -10.93 -3.75
CA LEU A 79 5.51 -10.75 -3.73
C LEU A 79 5.07 -9.66 -4.71
N GLY A 80 5.80 -8.56 -4.81
CA GLY A 80 5.55 -7.49 -5.76
C GLY A 80 5.64 -7.99 -7.21
N PHE A 81 6.66 -8.78 -7.52
CA PHE A 81 6.84 -9.38 -8.84
C PHE A 81 5.70 -10.36 -9.16
N PHE A 82 5.40 -11.26 -8.23
CA PHE A 82 4.28 -12.18 -8.37
C PHE A 82 2.95 -11.45 -8.57
N GLY A 83 2.65 -10.47 -7.71
CA GLY A 83 1.41 -9.69 -7.80
C GLY A 83 1.31 -8.88 -9.09
N PHE A 84 2.41 -8.31 -9.59
CA PHE A 84 2.44 -7.57 -10.84
C PHE A 84 2.03 -8.44 -12.04
N PHE A 85 2.58 -9.65 -12.14
CA PHE A 85 2.26 -10.57 -13.25
C PHE A 85 0.87 -11.18 -13.11
N PHE A 86 0.45 -11.50 -11.90
CA PHE A 86 -0.84 -12.16 -11.64
C PHE A 86 -1.99 -11.20 -11.34
N SER A 87 -1.77 -9.88 -11.39
CA SER A 87 -2.78 -8.85 -11.09
C SER A 87 -4.09 -9.03 -11.86
N HIS A 88 -4.02 -9.33 -13.15
CA HIS A 88 -5.20 -9.58 -13.98
C HIS A 88 -5.96 -10.83 -13.54
N SER A 89 -5.26 -11.93 -13.28
CA SER A 89 -5.88 -13.18 -12.82
C SER A 89 -6.53 -13.03 -11.44
N MET A 90 -5.89 -12.24 -10.55
CA MET A 90 -6.44 -11.95 -9.22
C MET A 90 -7.74 -11.14 -9.31
N MET A 91 -7.79 -10.11 -10.16
CA MET A 91 -9.00 -9.29 -10.36
C MET A 91 -10.12 -10.10 -11.05
N SER A 92 -9.78 -10.94 -12.02
CA SER A 92 -10.72 -11.85 -12.66
C SER A 92 -11.30 -12.86 -11.67
N LEU A 93 -10.48 -13.41 -10.77
CA LEU A 93 -10.93 -14.35 -9.72
C LEU A 93 -11.88 -13.68 -8.72
N LEU A 94 -11.70 -12.39 -8.45
CA LEU A 94 -12.60 -11.58 -7.61
C LEU A 94 -13.91 -11.20 -8.33
N GLN A 95 -14.12 -11.67 -9.58
CA GLN A 95 -15.30 -11.37 -10.37
C GLN A 95 -15.54 -9.86 -10.53
N THR A 96 -14.45 -9.09 -10.67
CA THR A 96 -14.52 -7.64 -10.88
C THR A 96 -15.25 -7.37 -12.20
N PRO A 97 -16.25 -6.45 -12.24
CA PRO A 97 -16.94 -6.09 -13.46
C PRO A 97 -15.98 -5.66 -14.58
N ALA A 98 -16.27 -6.09 -15.81
CA ALA A 98 -15.41 -5.81 -16.97
C ALA A 98 -15.20 -4.30 -17.22
N ASP A 99 -16.20 -3.49 -16.86
CA ASP A 99 -16.16 -2.02 -17.04
C ASP A 99 -15.06 -1.33 -16.22
N ILE A 100 -14.59 -1.94 -15.13
CA ILE A 100 -13.60 -1.37 -14.20
C ILE A 100 -12.35 -2.25 -14.08
N LEU A 101 -12.32 -3.39 -14.76
CA LEU A 101 -11.25 -4.39 -14.63
C LEU A 101 -9.88 -3.81 -14.98
N ASP A 102 -9.79 -3.09 -16.10
CA ASP A 102 -8.52 -2.53 -16.59
C ASP A 102 -7.97 -1.46 -15.64
N GLU A 103 -8.83 -0.60 -15.11
CA GLU A 103 -8.44 0.42 -14.11
C GLU A 103 -7.99 -0.24 -12.79
N ALA A 104 -8.71 -1.27 -12.35
CA ALA A 104 -8.36 -2.02 -11.14
C ALA A 104 -7.02 -2.76 -11.29
N VAL A 105 -6.78 -3.37 -12.44
CA VAL A 105 -5.51 -4.04 -12.75
C VAL A 105 -4.36 -3.05 -12.80
N LEU A 106 -4.56 -1.88 -13.43
CA LEU A 106 -3.56 -0.82 -13.47
C LEU A 106 -3.20 -0.32 -12.06
N TYR A 107 -4.20 -0.01 -11.25
CA TYR A 107 -4.02 0.39 -9.86
C TYR A 107 -3.22 -0.66 -9.07
N LEU A 108 -3.63 -1.93 -9.19
CA LEU A 108 -3.02 -3.03 -8.47
C LEU A 108 -1.54 -3.22 -8.89
N ARG A 109 -1.23 -3.10 -10.17
CA ARG A 109 0.16 -3.18 -10.68
C ARG A 109 1.03 -2.08 -10.09
N VAL A 110 0.57 -0.84 -10.09
CA VAL A 110 1.30 0.29 -9.49
C VAL A 110 1.49 0.05 -8.00
N TYR A 111 0.46 -0.45 -7.31
CA TYR A 111 0.54 -0.77 -5.90
C TYR A 111 1.57 -1.85 -5.59
N PHE A 112 1.66 -2.91 -6.42
CA PHE A 112 2.67 -3.97 -6.27
C PHE A 112 4.11 -3.48 -6.50
N VAL A 113 4.30 -2.49 -7.37
CA VAL A 113 5.61 -1.82 -7.51
C VAL A 113 5.98 -1.07 -6.21
N GLY A 114 5.00 -0.55 -5.49
CA GLY A 114 5.18 0.09 -4.19
C GLY A 114 5.42 -0.85 -3.00
N PHE A 115 5.23 -2.17 -3.17
CA PHE A 115 5.34 -3.16 -2.08
C PHE A 115 6.68 -3.13 -1.32
N PRO A 116 7.84 -3.03 -1.96
CA PRO A 116 9.10 -2.94 -1.24
C PRO A 116 9.13 -1.77 -0.24
N PHE A 117 8.60 -0.62 -0.62
CA PHE A 117 8.54 0.56 0.25
C PHE A 117 7.52 0.35 1.39
N LEU A 118 6.35 -0.20 1.08
CA LEU A 118 5.33 -0.53 2.07
C LEU A 118 5.87 -1.49 3.14
N PHE A 119 6.53 -2.57 2.72
CA PHE A 119 7.09 -3.57 3.63
C PHE A 119 8.22 -2.99 4.46
N MET A 120 9.11 -2.21 3.85
CA MET A 120 10.20 -1.54 4.56
C MET A 120 9.68 -0.55 5.61
N TYR A 121 8.68 0.26 5.28
CA TYR A 121 8.03 1.14 6.23
C TYR A 121 7.43 0.36 7.42
N ASN A 122 6.67 -0.72 7.14
CA ASN A 122 6.03 -1.51 8.19
C ASN A 122 7.05 -2.18 9.12
N ILE A 123 8.12 -2.77 8.58
CA ILE A 123 9.14 -3.43 9.40
C ILE A 123 9.91 -2.41 10.25
N LEU A 124 10.29 -1.27 9.69
CA LEU A 124 10.96 -0.20 10.42
C LEU A 124 10.06 0.35 11.54
N SER A 125 8.80 0.63 11.23
CA SER A 125 7.81 1.07 12.21
C SER A 125 7.66 0.09 13.37
N THR A 126 7.57 -1.21 13.06
CA THR A 126 7.48 -2.26 14.07
C THR A 126 8.74 -2.34 14.93
N MET A 127 9.92 -2.20 14.33
CA MET A 127 11.19 -2.22 15.07
C MET A 127 11.32 -1.04 16.03
N PHE A 128 10.99 0.18 15.59
CA PHE A 128 10.98 1.35 16.46
C PHE A 128 9.98 1.21 17.61
N THR A 129 8.78 0.73 17.32
CA THR A 129 7.76 0.46 18.35
C THR A 129 8.22 -0.60 19.34
N SER A 130 8.95 -1.62 18.89
CA SER A 130 9.45 -2.72 19.72
C SER A 130 10.52 -2.30 20.73
N ILE A 131 11.25 -1.22 20.47
CA ILE A 131 12.21 -0.61 21.39
C ILE A 131 11.61 0.52 22.23
N GLY A 132 10.29 0.76 22.11
CA GLY A 132 9.56 1.77 22.87
C GLY A 132 9.52 3.17 22.24
N GLU A 133 10.14 3.37 21.08
CA GLU A 133 10.15 4.65 20.34
C GLU A 133 9.00 4.74 19.33
N SER A 134 7.76 4.83 19.82
CA SER A 134 6.58 4.94 18.95
C SER A 134 6.35 6.34 18.36
N ARG A 135 7.06 7.36 18.86
CA ARG A 135 6.91 8.75 18.36
C ARG A 135 7.43 8.91 16.94
N ILE A 136 8.51 8.21 16.58
CA ILE A 136 9.11 8.27 15.25
C ILE A 136 8.16 7.71 14.19
N PRO A 137 7.65 6.45 14.31
CA PRO A 137 6.67 5.91 13.36
C PRO A 137 5.39 6.75 13.27
N LEU A 138 4.90 7.27 14.40
CA LEU A 138 3.72 8.12 14.41
C LEU A 138 3.95 9.43 13.64
N GLY A 139 5.10 10.08 13.84
CA GLY A 139 5.48 11.28 13.11
C GLY A 139 5.58 11.03 11.59
N LEU A 140 6.22 9.93 11.19
CA LEU A 140 6.31 9.51 9.80
C LEU A 140 4.95 9.18 9.21
N LEU A 141 4.05 8.54 9.96
CA LEU A 141 2.70 8.23 9.53
C LEU A 141 1.89 9.53 9.26
N ILE A 142 1.96 10.50 10.17
CA ILE A 142 1.28 11.79 10.00
C ILE A 142 1.85 12.51 8.77
N PHE A 143 3.16 12.59 8.64
CA PHE A 143 3.83 13.23 7.51
C PHE A 143 3.45 12.56 6.19
N SER A 144 3.51 11.23 6.12
CA SER A 144 3.12 10.44 4.94
C SER A 144 1.67 10.63 4.57
N SER A 145 0.76 10.67 5.56
CA SER A 145 -0.67 10.87 5.30
C SER A 145 -0.96 12.27 4.75
N VAL A 146 -0.35 13.29 5.31
CA VAL A 146 -0.49 14.67 4.82
C VAL A 146 0.08 14.78 3.40
N LEU A 147 1.26 14.24 3.17
CA LEU A 147 1.90 14.23 1.85
C LEU A 147 1.04 13.47 0.83
N ASN A 148 0.48 12.31 1.20
CA ASN A 148 -0.41 11.53 0.35
C ASN A 148 -1.64 12.34 -0.06
N ILE A 149 -2.32 13.00 0.89
CA ILE A 149 -3.48 13.86 0.59
C ILE A 149 -3.12 14.97 -0.40
N PHE A 150 -1.99 15.66 -0.20
CA PHE A 150 -1.54 16.69 -1.13
C PHE A 150 -1.24 16.14 -2.51
N MET A 151 -0.55 15.00 -2.58
CA MET A 151 -0.20 14.36 -3.85
C MET A 151 -1.44 13.83 -4.57
N ASP A 152 -2.41 13.25 -3.84
CA ASP A 152 -3.68 12.80 -4.40
C ASP A 152 -4.46 13.97 -5.01
N LEU A 153 -4.62 15.07 -4.27
CA LEU A 153 -5.30 16.26 -4.79
C LEU A 153 -4.58 16.82 -6.02
N TRP A 154 -3.25 16.88 -6.00
CA TRP A 154 -2.48 17.41 -7.11
C TRP A 154 -2.51 16.50 -8.34
N MET A 155 -2.37 15.19 -8.16
CA MET A 155 -2.34 14.24 -9.28
C MET A 155 -3.72 13.90 -9.83
N VAL A 156 -4.73 13.78 -8.96
CA VAL A 156 -6.09 13.42 -9.37
C VAL A 156 -6.84 14.65 -9.89
N ALA A 157 -6.83 15.75 -9.14
CA ALA A 157 -7.58 16.96 -9.48
C ALA A 157 -6.79 17.93 -10.39
N GLY A 158 -5.45 17.96 -10.28
CA GLY A 158 -4.61 18.87 -11.06
C GLY A 158 -4.15 18.32 -12.40
N LEU A 159 -3.84 17.03 -12.48
CA LEU A 159 -3.31 16.35 -13.67
C LEU A 159 -4.32 15.39 -14.33
N ASP A 160 -5.53 15.25 -13.80
CA ASP A 160 -6.59 14.36 -14.29
C ASP A 160 -6.13 12.89 -14.50
N LEU A 161 -5.15 12.44 -13.69
CA LEU A 161 -4.58 11.09 -13.78
C LEU A 161 -5.49 10.00 -13.19
N GLY A 162 -6.64 10.37 -12.61
CA GLY A 162 -7.63 9.43 -12.08
C GLY A 162 -7.05 8.42 -11.11
N VAL A 163 -7.37 7.14 -11.32
CA VAL A 163 -6.95 6.01 -10.47
C VAL A 163 -5.42 5.83 -10.45
N PHE A 164 -4.76 6.06 -11.58
CA PHE A 164 -3.31 5.97 -11.69
C PHE A 164 -2.60 7.02 -10.83
N GLY A 165 -3.16 8.25 -10.79
CA GLY A 165 -2.65 9.33 -9.94
C GLY A 165 -2.70 8.97 -8.45
N ALA A 166 -3.80 8.41 -7.99
CA ALA A 166 -3.96 7.97 -6.60
C ALA A 166 -2.97 6.85 -6.23
N ALA A 167 -2.76 5.88 -7.12
CA ALA A 167 -1.78 4.83 -6.91
C ALA A 167 -0.35 5.37 -6.81
N LEU A 168 0.02 6.29 -7.70
CA LEU A 168 1.34 6.95 -7.69
C LEU A 168 1.55 7.81 -6.45
N ALA A 169 0.56 8.58 -6.03
CA ALA A 169 0.64 9.39 -4.82
C ALA A 169 0.92 8.54 -3.58
N THR A 170 0.21 7.41 -3.46
CA THR A 170 0.43 6.44 -2.38
C THR A 170 1.84 5.85 -2.43
N LEU A 171 2.33 5.46 -3.61
CA LEU A 171 3.69 4.93 -3.79
C LEU A 171 4.76 5.94 -3.39
N ILE A 172 4.62 7.19 -3.83
CA ILE A 172 5.59 8.26 -3.51
C ILE A 172 5.57 8.58 -2.02
N ALA A 173 4.38 8.72 -1.41
CA ALA A 173 4.26 9.00 0.01
C ALA A 173 4.88 7.89 0.88
N GLN A 174 4.67 6.63 0.52
CA GLN A 174 5.28 5.49 1.20
C GLN A 174 6.79 5.40 0.94
N GLY A 175 7.23 5.67 -0.29
CA GLY A 175 8.65 5.68 -0.64
C GLY A 175 9.43 6.71 0.18
N ILE A 176 8.91 7.92 0.31
CA ILE A 176 9.53 8.98 1.12
C ILE A 176 9.54 8.62 2.61
N SER A 177 8.52 7.91 3.10
CA SER A 177 8.45 7.49 4.51
C SER A 177 9.32 6.28 4.84
N ALA A 178 9.76 5.52 3.83
CA ALA A 178 10.62 4.36 4.00
C ALA A 178 12.12 4.68 3.94
N VAL A 179 12.49 5.89 3.49
CA VAL A 179 13.88 6.38 3.38
C VAL A 179 14.20 7.32 4.52
#